data_aebb3a204f1fa1b6fdf5f94be9ce6698
#
_entry.id   aebb3a204f1fa1b6fdf5f94be9ce6698
#
_cell.length_a   1.000
_cell.length_b   1.000
_cell.length_c   1.000
_cell.angle_alpha   90.00
_cell.angle_beta   90.00
_cell.angle_gamma   90.00
#
_symmetry.space_group_name_H-M   'P 1'
#
loop_
_entity.id
_entity.type
_entity.pdbx_description
1 polymer ?
#
loop_
_entity_poly.entity_id
_entity_poly.type
_entity_poly.pdbx_seq_one_letter_code
_entity_poly.pdbx_strand_id
1 'polypeptide(L)'
;MEVVEVQDVAPGLWIWRLEHPDWSEDAGWPPLVTSTCVESGGEVLLLDPLKPPDDATEVWERLDAKPPTAVVILKPDHVRDVDHFVRRDDARAFGPWLFWRSDVPETELEPIEPGSELPGGLRALYDGRGRNETPVWLPEQKALVFADALTAPDGTLRVWESPAHEERALPALKALLDLPFEHVIVSHGEPVHDRAAYERALTTPTHSHFADYRNPLLT
;
A
#
# COMPACT_ATOMS: atom_id res chain seq x y z
N MET A 1 -18.92 -13.52 10.89
CA MET A 1 -18.92 -12.31 10.04
C MET A 1 -17.54 -11.74 10.14
N GLU A 2 -16.86 -11.74 9.03
CA GLU A 2 -15.53 -11.10 8.92
C GLU A 2 -15.72 -9.59 9.11
N VAL A 3 -14.91 -8.97 9.94
CA VAL A 3 -15.05 -7.53 10.22
C VAL A 3 -14.35 -6.78 9.08
N VAL A 4 -15.11 -6.00 8.32
CA VAL A 4 -14.56 -5.06 7.34
C VAL A 4 -14.69 -3.65 7.91
N GLU A 5 -13.57 -2.97 8.06
CA GLU A 5 -13.52 -1.59 8.50
C GLU A 5 -13.41 -0.67 7.28
N VAL A 6 -14.30 0.32 7.19
CA VAL A 6 -14.30 1.31 6.10
C VAL A 6 -14.04 2.69 6.70
N GLN A 7 -13.13 3.46 6.07
CA GLN A 7 -12.78 4.79 6.56
C GLN A 7 -12.55 5.76 5.39
N ASP A 8 -13.18 6.92 5.47
CA ASP A 8 -12.84 8.06 4.61
C ASP A 8 -11.61 8.78 5.16
N VAL A 9 -10.59 8.95 4.33
CA VAL A 9 -9.31 9.59 4.68
C VAL A 9 -9.31 11.07 4.29
N ALA A 10 -9.75 11.34 3.05
CA ALA A 10 -9.88 12.68 2.47
C ALA A 10 -10.94 12.64 1.36
N PRO A 11 -11.41 13.79 0.84
CA PRO A 11 -12.30 13.77 -0.31
C PRO A 11 -11.74 12.98 -1.49
N GLY A 12 -12.48 11.97 -1.96
CA GLY A 12 -12.04 11.06 -3.02
C GLY A 12 -10.96 10.06 -2.60
N LEU A 13 -10.73 9.88 -1.31
CA LEU A 13 -9.77 8.91 -0.78
C LEU A 13 -10.36 8.19 0.41
N TRP A 14 -10.52 6.88 0.30
CA TRP A 14 -11.00 6.02 1.36
C TRP A 14 -10.29 4.68 1.35
N ILE A 15 -10.37 3.96 2.45
CA ILE A 15 -9.76 2.66 2.65
C ILE A 15 -10.79 1.67 3.16
N TRP A 16 -10.50 0.39 2.95
CA TRP A 16 -11.09 -0.68 3.73
C TRP A 16 -10.00 -1.59 4.27
N ARG A 17 -10.27 -2.18 5.41
CA ARG A 17 -9.35 -3.12 6.07
C ARG A 17 -10.09 -4.38 6.44
N LEU A 18 -9.45 -5.50 6.20
CA LEU A 18 -9.93 -6.81 6.59
C LEU A 18 -8.75 -7.73 6.91
N GLU A 19 -9.04 -8.85 7.56
CA GLU A 19 -8.02 -9.84 7.88
C GLU A 19 -7.47 -10.46 6.61
N HIS A 20 -6.14 -10.55 6.51
CA HIS A 20 -5.50 -11.19 5.38
C HIS A 20 -5.69 -12.71 5.47
N PRO A 21 -6.11 -13.40 4.40
CA PRO A 21 -6.42 -14.83 4.43
C PRO A 21 -5.23 -15.72 4.84
N ASP A 22 -4.01 -15.27 4.57
CA ASP A 22 -2.78 -15.99 4.92
C ASP A 22 -2.19 -15.55 6.26
N TRP A 23 -2.92 -14.71 7.02
CA TRP A 23 -2.43 -14.26 8.33
C TRP A 23 -2.41 -15.41 9.34
N SER A 24 -1.41 -15.38 10.20
CA SER A 24 -1.28 -16.26 11.36
C SER A 24 -0.68 -15.49 12.53
N GLU A 25 -0.83 -16.02 13.75
CA GLU A 25 -0.24 -15.41 14.95
C GLU A 25 1.27 -15.23 14.87
N ASP A 26 1.96 -16.03 14.04
CA ASP A 26 3.39 -15.98 13.81
C ASP A 26 3.81 -15.06 12.65
N ALA A 27 2.86 -14.37 12.00
CA ALA A 27 3.11 -13.57 10.81
C ALA A 27 3.99 -12.33 11.06
N GLY A 28 4.10 -11.87 12.32
CA GLY A 28 4.92 -10.71 12.69
C GLY A 28 4.32 -9.35 12.30
N TRP A 29 3.10 -9.34 11.75
CA TRP A 29 2.33 -8.15 11.37
C TRP A 29 0.85 -8.31 11.81
N PRO A 30 0.09 -7.22 11.99
CA PRO A 30 -1.30 -7.30 12.43
C PRO A 30 -2.21 -7.94 11.39
N PRO A 31 -3.32 -8.61 11.79
CA PRO A 31 -4.20 -9.34 10.89
C PRO A 31 -4.85 -8.46 9.83
N LEU A 32 -5.23 -7.24 10.20
CA LEU A 32 -5.90 -6.33 9.28
C LEU A 32 -4.90 -5.67 8.33
N VAL A 33 -5.19 -5.79 7.04
CA VAL A 33 -4.44 -5.11 5.98
C VAL A 33 -5.31 -4.09 5.26
N THR A 34 -4.68 -3.03 4.81
CA THR A 34 -5.34 -1.91 4.15
C THR A 34 -5.35 -2.09 2.64
N SER A 35 -6.52 -1.85 2.07
CA SER A 35 -6.74 -1.61 0.65
C SER A 35 -7.16 -0.16 0.47
N THR A 36 -6.66 0.52 -0.56
CA THR A 36 -6.91 1.95 -0.76
C THR A 36 -7.66 2.19 -2.05
N CYS A 37 -8.71 3.01 -2.00
CA CYS A 37 -9.41 3.52 -3.18
C CYS A 37 -9.22 5.03 -3.28
N VAL A 38 -8.81 5.50 -4.45
CA VAL A 38 -8.60 6.93 -4.74
C VAL A 38 -9.29 7.35 -6.03
N GLU A 39 -10.01 8.45 -5.96
CA GLU A 39 -10.61 9.15 -7.10
C GLU A 39 -9.74 10.37 -7.40
N SER A 40 -9.11 10.43 -8.56
CA SER A 40 -8.22 11.53 -8.95
C SER A 40 -8.19 11.67 -10.48
N GLY A 41 -8.18 12.89 -10.99
CA GLY A 41 -8.09 13.18 -12.41
C GLY A 41 -9.16 12.52 -13.29
N GLY A 42 -10.31 12.16 -12.72
CA GLY A 42 -11.38 11.45 -13.41
C GLY A 42 -11.22 9.91 -13.46
N GLU A 43 -10.19 9.38 -12.84
CA GLU A 43 -9.91 7.95 -12.68
C GLU A 43 -10.28 7.48 -11.27
N VAL A 44 -10.55 6.19 -11.13
CA VAL A 44 -10.72 5.51 -9.84
C VAL A 44 -9.68 4.40 -9.76
N LEU A 45 -8.78 4.48 -8.79
CA LEU A 45 -7.70 3.52 -8.65
C LEU A 45 -7.81 2.75 -7.33
N LEU A 46 -7.55 1.46 -7.39
CA LEU A 46 -7.34 0.62 -6.22
C LEU A 46 -5.85 0.35 -6.02
N LEU A 47 -5.34 0.57 -4.82
CA LEU A 47 -3.95 0.29 -4.46
C LEU A 47 -3.92 -0.90 -3.49
N ASP A 48 -3.18 -1.95 -3.84
CA ASP A 48 -3.05 -3.21 -3.09
C ASP A 48 -4.40 -3.80 -2.62
N PRO A 49 -5.41 -3.96 -3.50
CA PRO A 49 -6.75 -4.34 -3.07
C PRO A 49 -6.84 -5.79 -2.65
N LEU A 50 -7.38 -6.04 -1.45
CA LEU A 50 -7.86 -7.34 -0.99
C LEU A 50 -9.38 -7.38 -1.14
N LYS A 51 -9.91 -8.46 -1.72
CA LYS A 51 -11.34 -8.62 -2.00
C LYS A 51 -12.11 -8.66 -0.67
N PRO A 52 -13.06 -7.74 -0.44
CA PRO A 52 -13.93 -7.85 0.72
C PRO A 52 -14.90 -9.02 0.55
N PRO A 53 -15.40 -9.61 1.65
CA PRO A 53 -16.43 -10.63 1.59
C PRO A 53 -17.70 -10.11 0.89
N ASP A 54 -18.49 -11.01 0.32
CA ASP A 54 -19.65 -10.64 -0.51
C ASP A 54 -20.74 -9.89 0.28
N ASP A 55 -20.74 -10.01 1.61
CA ASP A 55 -21.65 -9.29 2.51
C ASP A 55 -21.10 -7.94 3.03
N ALA A 56 -19.94 -7.52 2.58
CA ALA A 56 -19.37 -6.18 2.85
C ALA A 56 -20.07 -5.08 2.01
N THR A 57 -21.36 -4.88 2.26
CA THR A 57 -22.26 -4.08 1.43
C THR A 57 -21.72 -2.67 1.19
N GLU A 58 -21.20 -2.00 2.22
CA GLU A 58 -20.70 -0.61 2.08
C GLU A 58 -19.55 -0.51 1.06
N VAL A 59 -18.60 -1.44 1.08
CA VAL A 59 -17.48 -1.43 0.13
C VAL A 59 -17.97 -1.66 -1.29
N TRP A 60 -18.83 -2.68 -1.48
CA TRP A 60 -19.35 -3.00 -2.79
C TRP A 60 -20.24 -1.89 -3.37
N GLU A 61 -21.09 -1.26 -2.56
CA GLU A 61 -21.92 -0.13 -3.00
C GLU A 61 -21.07 1.06 -3.47
N ARG A 62 -19.96 1.35 -2.77
CA ARG A 62 -19.02 2.41 -3.18
C ARG A 62 -18.33 2.07 -4.51
N LEU A 63 -17.83 0.85 -4.66
CA LEU A 63 -17.17 0.38 -5.88
C LEU A 63 -18.14 0.25 -7.06
N ASP A 64 -19.40 -0.12 -6.82
CA ASP A 64 -20.42 -0.17 -7.86
C ASP A 64 -20.87 1.20 -8.32
N ALA A 65 -20.91 2.17 -7.40
CA ALA A 65 -21.25 3.56 -7.74
C ALA A 65 -20.16 4.24 -8.57
N LYS A 66 -18.88 3.87 -8.34
CA LYS A 66 -17.72 4.37 -9.08
C LYS A 66 -16.74 3.22 -9.33
N PRO A 67 -16.94 2.46 -10.42
CA PRO A 67 -16.09 1.32 -10.72
C PRO A 67 -14.63 1.70 -10.92
N PRO A 68 -13.68 0.89 -10.41
CA PRO A 68 -12.27 1.09 -10.63
C PRO A 68 -11.89 1.08 -12.11
N THR A 69 -11.08 2.03 -12.52
CA THR A 69 -10.49 2.13 -13.87
C THR A 69 -9.07 1.59 -13.92
N ALA A 70 -8.44 1.50 -12.75
CA ALA A 70 -7.09 0.94 -12.61
C ALA A 70 -6.88 0.25 -11.27
N VAL A 71 -6.01 -0.76 -11.25
CA VAL A 71 -5.52 -1.43 -10.05
C VAL A 71 -3.99 -1.33 -10.04
N VAL A 72 -3.42 -1.02 -8.88
CA VAL A 72 -1.98 -0.83 -8.72
C VAL A 72 -1.46 -1.73 -7.61
N ILE A 73 -0.49 -2.57 -7.93
CA ILE A 73 0.26 -3.38 -6.96
C ILE A 73 1.50 -2.57 -6.57
N LEU A 74 1.65 -2.26 -5.29
CA LEU A 74 2.77 -1.45 -4.79
C LEU A 74 4.02 -2.29 -4.50
N LYS A 75 3.86 -3.60 -4.29
CA LYS A 75 4.96 -4.50 -3.88
C LYS A 75 4.72 -5.93 -4.41
N PRO A 76 5.78 -6.70 -4.76
CA PRO A 76 5.64 -8.03 -5.38
C PRO A 76 4.82 -9.06 -4.62
N ASP A 77 4.75 -8.97 -3.31
CA ASP A 77 3.98 -9.84 -2.40
C ASP A 77 2.64 -9.23 -1.96
N HIS A 78 2.20 -8.17 -2.62
CA HIS A 78 0.89 -7.55 -2.46
C HIS A 78 0.00 -7.74 -3.69
N VAL A 79 0.15 -8.86 -4.40
CA VAL A 79 -0.71 -9.20 -5.55
C VAL A 79 -2.17 -9.30 -5.12
N ARG A 80 -2.42 -9.94 -3.97
CA ARG A 80 -3.75 -10.02 -3.37
C ARG A 80 -4.81 -10.40 -4.42
N ASP A 81 -5.88 -9.61 -4.54
CA ASP A 81 -7.01 -9.89 -5.43
C ASP A 81 -7.03 -9.01 -6.70
N VAL A 82 -5.85 -8.59 -7.21
CA VAL A 82 -5.76 -7.77 -8.43
C VAL A 82 -6.55 -8.37 -9.59
N ASP A 83 -6.40 -9.69 -9.83
CA ASP A 83 -7.07 -10.40 -10.92
C ASP A 83 -8.61 -10.38 -10.80
N HIS A 84 -9.13 -10.38 -9.56
CA HIS A 84 -10.55 -10.22 -9.31
C HIS A 84 -11.08 -8.88 -9.79
N PHE A 85 -10.43 -7.78 -9.36
CA PHE A 85 -10.87 -6.42 -9.68
C PHE A 85 -10.68 -6.09 -11.16
N VAL A 86 -9.59 -6.55 -11.76
CA VAL A 86 -9.37 -6.37 -13.21
C VAL A 86 -10.48 -7.06 -14.01
N ARG A 87 -10.82 -8.31 -13.69
CA ARG A 87 -11.89 -9.03 -14.40
C ARG A 87 -13.29 -8.47 -14.14
N ARG A 88 -13.54 -8.00 -12.91
CA ARG A 88 -14.83 -7.44 -12.53
C ARG A 88 -15.13 -6.13 -13.25
N ASP A 89 -14.14 -5.23 -13.33
CA ASP A 89 -14.35 -3.85 -13.72
C ASP A 89 -13.70 -3.49 -15.08
N ASP A 90 -13.07 -4.47 -15.75
CA ASP A 90 -12.27 -4.24 -16.98
C ASP A 90 -11.18 -3.16 -16.77
N ALA A 91 -10.60 -3.14 -15.55
CA ALA A 91 -9.65 -2.15 -15.12
C ALA A 91 -8.25 -2.43 -15.69
N ARG A 92 -7.47 -1.37 -15.96
CA ARG A 92 -6.04 -1.51 -16.26
C ARG A 92 -5.29 -1.95 -15.00
N ALA A 93 -4.18 -2.66 -15.17
CA ALA A 93 -3.39 -3.12 -14.04
C ALA A 93 -1.94 -2.64 -14.13
N PHE A 94 -1.41 -2.18 -13.01
CA PHE A 94 -0.05 -1.66 -12.87
C PHE A 94 0.65 -2.35 -11.71
N GLY A 95 1.97 -2.54 -11.84
CA GLY A 95 2.70 -3.19 -10.76
C GLY A 95 4.19 -3.33 -11.01
N PRO A 96 4.91 -3.99 -10.08
CA PRO A 96 6.34 -4.20 -10.19
C PRO A 96 6.71 -5.17 -11.33
N TRP A 97 7.98 -5.14 -11.73
CA TRP A 97 8.55 -6.02 -12.76
C TRP A 97 8.77 -7.46 -12.33
N LEU A 98 8.92 -7.69 -11.01
CA LEU A 98 9.29 -8.98 -10.45
C LEU A 98 8.31 -9.38 -9.36
N PHE A 99 7.96 -10.65 -9.33
CA PHE A 99 7.07 -11.26 -8.35
C PHE A 99 7.73 -12.47 -7.68
N TRP A 100 7.26 -12.79 -6.49
CA TRP A 100 7.59 -14.06 -5.86
C TRP A 100 6.90 -15.20 -6.63
N ARG A 101 7.51 -16.36 -6.71
CA ARG A 101 6.96 -17.51 -7.48
C ARG A 101 5.57 -17.95 -7.03
N SER A 102 5.25 -17.71 -5.77
CA SER A 102 3.97 -18.09 -5.16
C SER A 102 2.88 -17.05 -5.37
N ASP A 103 3.22 -15.87 -5.88
CA ASP A 103 2.34 -14.72 -5.88
C ASP A 103 2.49 -13.93 -7.20
N VAL A 104 2.16 -14.61 -8.30
CA VAL A 104 2.23 -14.04 -9.64
C VAL A 104 0.81 -13.81 -10.14
N PRO A 105 0.44 -12.56 -10.50
CA PRO A 105 -0.90 -12.29 -11.04
C PRO A 105 -1.08 -12.99 -12.41
N GLU A 106 -2.31 -13.38 -12.72
CA GLU A 106 -2.69 -13.86 -14.04
C GLU A 106 -2.80 -12.70 -15.04
N THR A 107 -3.15 -11.52 -14.53
CA THR A 107 -3.30 -10.29 -15.30
C THR A 107 -1.95 -9.75 -15.76
N GLU A 108 -1.86 -9.34 -17.03
CA GLU A 108 -0.72 -8.59 -17.52
C GLU A 108 -0.68 -7.20 -16.90
N LEU A 109 0.47 -6.83 -16.32
CA LEU A 109 0.66 -5.55 -15.65
C LEU A 109 1.47 -4.59 -16.52
N GLU A 110 1.04 -3.33 -16.55
CA GLU A 110 1.90 -2.23 -16.96
C GLU A 110 2.92 -1.97 -15.85
N PRO A 111 4.24 -2.00 -16.14
CA PRO A 111 5.24 -1.85 -15.11
C PRO A 111 5.26 -0.43 -14.54
N ILE A 112 5.42 -0.33 -13.22
CA ILE A 112 5.65 0.94 -12.53
C ILE A 112 7.11 1.07 -12.12
N GLU A 113 7.64 2.27 -12.32
CA GLU A 113 9.00 2.62 -11.91
C GLU A 113 8.96 3.89 -11.04
N PRO A 114 9.88 4.03 -10.07
CA PRO A 114 10.02 5.27 -9.32
C PRO A 114 10.18 6.47 -10.23
N GLY A 115 9.37 7.51 -10.02
CA GLY A 115 9.33 8.72 -10.84
C GLY A 115 8.32 8.70 -11.98
N SER A 116 7.69 7.54 -12.30
CA SER A 116 6.64 7.48 -13.31
C SER A 116 5.33 8.10 -12.81
N GLU A 117 4.52 8.57 -13.76
CA GLU A 117 3.15 9.01 -13.53
C GLU A 117 2.19 7.84 -13.77
N LEU A 118 1.26 7.66 -12.84
CA LEU A 118 0.16 6.71 -12.91
C LEU A 118 -1.13 7.43 -13.34
N PRO A 119 -2.18 6.70 -13.77
CA PRO A 119 -3.49 7.30 -14.04
C PRO A 119 -3.96 8.21 -12.90
N GLY A 120 -4.77 9.21 -13.21
CA GLY A 120 -5.25 10.16 -12.22
C GLY A 120 -4.20 11.15 -11.71
N GLY A 121 -3.01 11.23 -12.33
CA GLY A 121 -1.93 12.12 -11.91
C GLY A 121 -1.19 11.68 -10.65
N LEU A 122 -1.36 10.42 -10.24
CA LEU A 122 -0.62 9.82 -9.14
C LEU A 122 0.86 9.66 -9.55
N ARG A 123 1.78 9.67 -8.58
CA ARG A 123 3.21 9.54 -8.85
C ARG A 123 3.83 8.39 -8.09
N ALA A 124 4.51 7.52 -8.82
CA ALA A 124 5.32 6.46 -8.25
C ALA A 124 6.57 7.04 -7.59
N LEU A 125 6.87 6.61 -6.37
CA LEU A 125 7.97 7.11 -5.56
C LEU A 125 9.03 6.03 -5.35
N TYR A 126 10.17 6.42 -4.81
CA TYR A 126 11.25 5.52 -4.41
C TYR A 126 11.37 5.47 -2.88
N ASP A 127 11.36 4.29 -2.31
CA ASP A 127 11.47 4.05 -0.85
C ASP A 127 12.88 3.72 -0.36
N GLY A 128 13.82 3.49 -1.27
CA GLY A 128 15.20 3.13 -0.95
C GLY A 128 15.43 1.69 -0.52
N ARG A 129 14.39 0.89 -0.30
CA ARG A 129 14.52 -0.45 0.31
C ARG A 129 15.07 -1.52 -0.63
N GLY A 130 14.94 -1.33 -1.92
CA GLY A 130 15.40 -2.31 -2.90
C GLY A 130 14.60 -3.62 -2.91
N ARG A 131 13.40 -3.61 -2.35
CA ARG A 131 12.44 -4.74 -2.36
C ARG A 131 11.38 -4.61 -3.44
N ASN A 132 11.63 -3.72 -4.39
CA ASN A 132 10.71 -3.42 -5.48
C ASN A 132 9.35 -2.88 -5.00
N GLU A 133 9.29 -2.28 -3.82
CA GLU A 133 8.16 -1.49 -3.37
C GLU A 133 8.17 -0.14 -4.06
N THR A 134 7.00 0.30 -4.49
CA THR A 134 6.81 1.61 -5.12
C THR A 134 5.72 2.36 -4.37
N PRO A 135 6.06 3.16 -3.34
CA PRO A 135 5.07 4.03 -2.71
C PRO A 135 4.47 5.00 -3.71
N VAL A 136 3.26 5.49 -3.44
CA VAL A 136 2.57 6.40 -4.34
C VAL A 136 2.24 7.72 -3.65
N TRP A 137 2.49 8.82 -4.34
CA TRP A 137 2.04 10.16 -3.98
C TRP A 137 0.71 10.48 -4.67
N LEU A 138 -0.28 10.90 -3.90
CA LEU A 138 -1.60 11.35 -4.33
C LEU A 138 -1.68 12.88 -4.17
N PRO A 139 -1.40 13.66 -5.23
CA PRO A 139 -1.29 15.11 -5.10
C PRO A 139 -2.59 15.80 -4.68
N GLU A 140 -3.74 15.39 -5.23
CA GLU A 140 -5.04 15.99 -4.94
C GLU A 140 -5.46 15.75 -3.49
N GLN A 141 -5.21 14.54 -2.97
CA GLN A 141 -5.57 14.13 -1.61
C GLN A 141 -4.46 14.43 -0.60
N LYS A 142 -3.31 14.93 -1.06
CA LYS A 142 -2.11 15.17 -0.24
C LYS A 142 -1.74 13.96 0.61
N ALA A 143 -1.75 12.77 0.01
CA ALA A 143 -1.52 11.53 0.71
C ALA A 143 -0.32 10.76 0.15
N LEU A 144 0.45 10.13 1.03
CA LEU A 144 1.44 9.11 0.71
C LEU A 144 0.84 7.74 1.01
N VAL A 145 0.97 6.80 0.09
CA VAL A 145 0.55 5.41 0.27
C VAL A 145 1.76 4.50 0.20
N PHE A 146 1.94 3.69 1.23
CA PHE A 146 3.01 2.72 1.37
C PHE A 146 2.45 1.30 1.48
N ALA A 147 3.20 0.33 0.93
CA ALA A 147 2.99 -1.08 1.26
C ALA A 147 3.62 -1.36 2.64
N ASP A 148 4.95 -1.61 2.70
CA ASP A 148 5.65 -2.05 3.90
C ASP A 148 6.79 -1.16 4.36
N ALA A 149 7.16 -0.12 3.61
CA ALA A 149 8.25 0.76 4.05
C ALA A 149 7.95 1.44 5.38
N LEU A 150 6.66 1.66 5.64
CA LEU A 150 6.13 2.18 6.89
C LEU A 150 5.00 1.29 7.41
N THR A 151 4.82 1.28 8.73
CA THR A 151 3.76 0.53 9.42
C THR A 151 3.26 1.33 10.63
N ALA A 152 2.01 1.11 11.04
CA ALA A 152 1.40 1.79 12.19
C ALA A 152 0.48 0.84 13.00
N PRO A 153 0.96 -0.32 13.48
CA PRO A 153 0.12 -1.36 14.08
C PRO A 153 -0.61 -0.92 15.37
N ASP A 154 -0.10 0.07 16.05
CA ASP A 154 -0.64 0.66 17.27
C ASP A 154 -0.98 2.17 17.09
N GLY A 155 -1.18 2.61 15.85
CA GLY A 155 -1.38 4.01 15.50
C GLY A 155 -0.09 4.85 15.52
N THR A 156 1.05 4.24 15.87
CA THR A 156 2.35 4.90 15.86
C THR A 156 3.11 4.55 14.61
N LEU A 157 3.34 5.54 13.74
CA LEU A 157 4.06 5.34 12.49
C LEU A 157 5.54 5.01 12.76
N ARG A 158 6.02 3.97 12.11
CA ARG A 158 7.41 3.47 12.22
C ARG A 158 7.93 3.06 10.86
N VAL A 159 9.21 3.27 10.63
CA VAL A 159 9.89 2.72 9.45
C VAL A 159 10.15 1.25 9.68
N TRP A 160 9.83 0.43 8.71
CA TRP A 160 10.17 -0.98 8.76
C TRP A 160 11.62 -1.19 8.32
N GLU A 161 12.44 -1.79 9.19
CA GLU A 161 13.86 -1.99 8.94
C GLU A 161 14.11 -2.82 7.68
N SER A 162 15.14 -2.47 6.95
CA SER A 162 15.53 -3.14 5.71
C SER A 162 17.04 -3.18 5.56
N PRO A 163 17.59 -4.08 4.75
CA PRO A 163 19.00 -3.99 4.36
C PRO A 163 19.33 -2.62 3.76
N ALA A 164 20.48 -2.07 4.10
CA ALA A 164 20.91 -0.71 3.71
C ALA A 164 19.95 0.40 4.19
N HIS A 165 19.41 0.22 5.41
CA HIS A 165 18.46 1.15 6.01
C HIS A 165 19.00 2.58 6.05
N GLU A 166 20.19 2.77 6.67
CA GLU A 166 20.81 4.08 6.87
C GLU A 166 21.33 4.70 5.55
N GLU A 167 21.83 3.86 4.63
CA GLU A 167 22.47 4.33 3.41
C GLU A 167 21.46 4.65 2.30
N ARG A 168 20.29 4.01 2.30
CA ARG A 168 19.32 4.14 1.19
C ARG A 168 17.92 4.44 1.64
N ALA A 169 17.33 3.62 2.54
CA ALA A 169 15.92 3.75 2.89
C ALA A 169 15.64 5.08 3.62
N LEU A 170 16.37 5.40 4.67
CA LEU A 170 16.18 6.67 5.40
C LEU A 170 16.41 7.91 4.52
N PRO A 171 17.46 8.01 3.69
CA PRO A 171 17.60 9.13 2.76
C PRO A 171 16.45 9.26 1.77
N ALA A 172 15.96 8.15 1.20
CA ALA A 172 14.84 8.16 0.28
C ALA A 172 13.54 8.62 0.97
N LEU A 173 13.23 8.07 2.14
CA LEU A 173 12.06 8.47 2.91
C LEU A 173 12.15 9.93 3.40
N LYS A 174 13.35 10.42 3.77
CA LYS A 174 13.57 11.84 4.12
C LYS A 174 13.30 12.77 2.93
N ALA A 175 13.64 12.37 1.71
CA ALA A 175 13.37 13.17 0.52
C ALA A 175 11.86 13.39 0.28
N LEU A 176 11.00 12.51 0.77
CA LEU A 176 9.55 12.67 0.66
C LEU A 176 9.00 13.80 1.54
N LEU A 177 9.79 14.32 2.48
CA LEU A 177 9.45 15.53 3.24
C LEU A 177 9.35 16.79 2.36
N ASP A 178 9.89 16.77 1.15
CA ASP A 178 9.72 17.87 0.20
C ASP A 178 8.30 17.92 -0.41
N LEU A 179 7.52 16.84 -0.28
CA LEU A 179 6.13 16.79 -0.72
C LEU A 179 5.19 17.39 0.34
N PRO A 180 4.13 18.12 -0.07
CA PRO A 180 3.19 18.76 0.85
C PRO A 180 2.09 17.80 1.32
N PHE A 181 2.46 16.59 1.78
CA PHE A 181 1.49 15.60 2.25
C PHE A 181 0.94 15.95 3.64
N GLU A 182 -0.30 15.52 3.86
CA GLU A 182 -1.04 15.64 5.12
C GLU A 182 -1.43 14.25 5.67
N HIS A 183 -1.49 13.23 4.82
CA HIS A 183 -1.91 11.88 5.16
C HIS A 183 -0.85 10.86 4.77
N VAL A 184 -0.70 9.83 5.59
CA VAL A 184 0.12 8.65 5.32
C VAL A 184 -0.73 7.41 5.51
N ILE A 185 -0.89 6.63 4.45
CA ILE A 185 -1.60 5.35 4.45
C ILE A 185 -0.56 4.25 4.39
N VAL A 186 -0.74 3.23 5.22
CA VAL A 186 0.14 2.06 5.32
C VAL A 186 -0.66 0.78 5.19
N SER A 187 -0.05 -0.28 4.69
CA SER A 187 -0.72 -1.57 4.57
C SER A 187 -1.05 -2.17 5.94
N HIS A 188 -0.20 -1.95 6.94
CA HIS A 188 -0.31 -2.54 8.28
C HIS A 188 -0.51 -1.46 9.33
N GLY A 189 -1.77 -1.05 9.56
CA GLY A 189 -2.16 -0.09 10.58
C GLY A 189 -3.15 0.97 10.11
N GLU A 190 -3.45 1.90 11.02
CA GLU A 190 -4.35 3.02 10.75
C GLU A 190 -3.66 4.09 9.89
N PRO A 191 -4.42 4.80 9.04
CA PRO A 191 -3.93 6.02 8.40
C PRO A 191 -3.47 7.05 9.44
N VAL A 192 -2.37 7.72 9.14
CA VAL A 192 -1.80 8.76 10.00
C VAL A 192 -2.02 10.13 9.35
N HIS A 193 -2.63 11.05 10.07
CA HIS A 193 -3.01 12.39 9.60
C HIS A 193 -2.11 13.49 10.21
N ASP A 194 -0.87 13.14 10.51
CA ASP A 194 0.09 14.04 11.14
C ASP A 194 1.46 13.91 10.48
N ARG A 195 1.84 14.93 9.71
CA ARG A 195 3.16 15.01 9.10
C ARG A 195 4.29 14.89 10.13
N ALA A 196 4.09 15.44 11.33
CA ALA A 196 5.10 15.34 12.39
C ALA A 196 5.27 13.90 12.90
N ALA A 197 4.23 13.04 12.77
CA ALA A 197 4.37 11.61 13.05
C ALA A 197 5.30 10.94 12.04
N TYR A 198 5.23 11.32 10.75
CA TYR A 198 6.16 10.85 9.73
C TYR A 198 7.60 11.28 10.04
N GLU A 199 7.83 12.55 10.39
CA GLU A 199 9.15 13.07 10.76
C GLU A 199 9.71 12.32 11.98
N ARG A 200 8.88 12.06 12.99
CA ARG A 200 9.27 11.25 14.16
C ARG A 200 9.63 9.82 13.78
N ALA A 201 8.86 9.18 12.88
CA ALA A 201 9.13 7.81 12.43
C ALA A 201 10.54 7.67 11.81
N LEU A 202 11.02 8.70 11.09
CA LEU A 202 12.35 8.70 10.47
C LEU A 202 13.51 8.82 11.47
N THR A 203 13.22 9.14 12.73
CA THR A 203 14.22 9.34 13.80
C THR A 203 14.07 8.36 14.96
N THR A 204 12.99 7.58 14.96
CA THR A 204 12.72 6.55 15.97
C THR A 204 13.39 5.24 15.57
N PRO A 205 13.86 4.40 16.51
CA PRO A 205 14.36 3.07 16.20
C PRO A 205 13.35 2.30 15.37
N THR A 206 13.84 1.63 14.35
CA THR A 206 13.04 0.88 13.39
C THR A 206 12.26 -0.26 14.06
N HIS A 207 11.16 -0.64 13.46
CA HIS A 207 10.44 -1.84 13.84
C HIS A 207 11.15 -3.06 13.23
N SER A 208 11.68 -3.94 14.09
CA SER A 208 12.56 -5.05 13.67
C SER A 208 11.84 -6.41 13.60
N HIS A 209 10.52 -6.44 13.45
CA HIS A 209 9.80 -7.73 13.34
C HIS A 209 10.25 -8.61 12.17
N PHE A 210 10.93 -8.04 11.17
CA PHE A 210 11.60 -8.85 10.13
C PHE A 210 12.98 -9.39 10.51
N ALA A 211 13.51 -9.08 11.68
CA ALA A 211 14.80 -9.68 12.10
C ALA A 211 14.72 -11.22 12.24
N ASP A 212 13.52 -11.76 12.42
CA ASP A 212 13.29 -13.20 12.50
C ASP A 212 12.86 -13.84 11.16
N TYR A 213 12.57 -13.05 10.13
CA TYR A 213 12.32 -13.60 8.79
C TYR A 213 13.65 -14.00 8.16
N ARG A 214 14.19 -15.12 8.58
CA ARG A 214 15.34 -15.79 7.94
C ARG A 214 14.89 -16.13 6.53
N ASN A 215 15.36 -15.35 5.57
CA ASN A 215 15.17 -15.65 4.16
C ASN A 215 15.73 -17.06 3.90
N PRO A 216 14.89 -18.08 3.64
CA PRO A 216 15.35 -19.45 3.43
C PRO A 216 16.21 -19.60 2.17
N LEU A 217 16.39 -18.54 1.38
CA LEU A 217 17.24 -18.47 0.19
C LEU A 217 18.66 -17.94 0.49
N LEU A 218 18.96 -17.56 1.74
CA LEU A 218 20.27 -17.06 2.16
C LEU A 218 21.01 -18.01 3.12
N THR A 219 20.55 -19.25 3.27
CA THR A 219 21.26 -20.34 3.97
C THR A 219 21.77 -21.37 2.98
#